data_039a75991f596ff58da85fb68e8e9ebd
#
_entry.id   039a75991f596ff58da85fb68e8e9ebd
#
_cell.length_a   1.000
_cell.length_b   1.000
_cell.length_c   1.000
_cell.angle_alpha   90.00
_cell.angle_beta   90.00
_cell.angle_gamma   90.00
#
_symmetry.space_group_name_H-M   'P 1'
#
loop_
_entity.id
_entity.type
_entity.pdbx_description
1 polymer ?
#
loop_
_entity_poly.entity_id
_entity_poly.type
_entity_poly.pdbx_seq_one_letter_code
_entity_poly.pdbx_strand_id
1 'polypeptide(L)'
;MNKLPLAKRAQILSLLCEGSSMRSIERIVGCSINTVDKLLRDAGEVALAYHDEQVRGVKAIRVQCDEIWSFVAVKQKNRVTSKRATDPTAGDCWTWTAIEAQSKLLISYLIGSRDAEYALMLMDDLRGRLANRVQLTTDGHKAYLQAVEEAFGADIDYSMLIKLYGEPPSSPEAPRRYSPSDCVGTRTEKITGNPDPKHVSTSYAERANLTMRMRCAGSPG
;
A
#
# COMPACT_ATOMS: atom_id res chain seq x y z
N MET A 1 31.37 -19.09 4.16
CA MET A 1 29.88 -19.22 4.13
C MET A 1 29.47 -19.51 2.69
N ASN A 2 28.79 -20.65 2.42
CA ASN A 2 28.36 -21.00 1.06
C ASN A 2 27.21 -20.08 0.62
N LYS A 3 27.51 -19.15 -0.31
CA LYS A 3 26.47 -18.32 -0.94
C LYS A 3 25.94 -19.05 -2.18
N LEU A 4 24.62 -19.01 -2.39
CA LEU A 4 24.02 -19.49 -3.64
C LEU A 4 24.62 -18.76 -4.85
N PRO A 5 24.81 -19.47 -5.99
CA PRO A 5 25.20 -18.84 -7.25
C PRO A 5 24.27 -17.66 -7.61
N LEU A 6 24.82 -16.65 -8.27
CA LEU A 6 24.06 -15.46 -8.67
C LEU A 6 22.80 -15.80 -9.44
N ALA A 7 22.89 -16.73 -10.40
CA ALA A 7 21.75 -17.16 -11.20
C ALA A 7 20.60 -17.71 -10.35
N LYS A 8 20.89 -18.54 -9.33
CA LYS A 8 19.87 -19.06 -8.41
C LYS A 8 19.27 -17.93 -7.54
N ARG A 9 20.07 -16.97 -7.10
CA ARG A 9 19.58 -15.82 -6.33
C ARG A 9 18.64 -14.95 -7.18
N ALA A 10 19.03 -14.68 -8.44
CA ALA A 10 18.19 -13.94 -9.38
C ALA A 10 16.88 -14.69 -9.66
N GLN A 11 16.93 -16.01 -9.86
CA GLN A 11 15.74 -16.84 -10.05
C GLN A 11 14.79 -16.77 -8.85
N ILE A 12 15.30 -16.86 -7.61
CA ILE A 12 14.48 -16.72 -6.40
C ILE A 12 13.77 -15.36 -6.36
N LEU A 13 14.51 -14.28 -6.59
CA LEU A 13 13.93 -12.92 -6.57
C LEU A 13 12.89 -12.74 -7.67
N SER A 14 13.14 -13.25 -8.88
CA SER A 14 12.15 -13.23 -9.96
C SER A 14 10.87 -13.97 -9.60
N LEU A 15 10.99 -15.17 -9.01
CA LEU A 15 9.83 -15.95 -8.58
C LEU A 15 9.05 -15.24 -7.44
N LEU A 16 9.74 -14.57 -6.52
CA LEU A 16 9.09 -13.75 -5.49
C LEU A 16 8.32 -12.58 -6.12
N CYS A 17 8.90 -11.87 -7.08
CA CYS A 17 8.23 -10.79 -7.80
C CYS A 17 7.01 -11.27 -8.59
N GLU A 18 7.00 -12.53 -9.05
CA GLU A 18 5.84 -13.15 -9.71
C GLU A 18 4.80 -13.70 -8.71
N GLY A 19 4.97 -13.50 -7.40
CA GLY A 19 4.02 -13.92 -6.38
C GLY A 19 4.08 -15.40 -6.02
N SER A 20 5.16 -16.11 -6.39
CA SER A 20 5.35 -17.49 -5.99
C SER A 20 5.57 -17.60 -4.49
N SER A 21 4.89 -18.56 -3.83
CA SER A 21 5.10 -18.77 -2.40
C SER A 21 6.53 -19.25 -2.11
N MET A 22 7.07 -18.89 -0.95
CA MET A 22 8.42 -19.34 -0.53
C MET A 22 8.57 -20.87 -0.56
N ARG A 23 7.51 -21.61 -0.22
CA ARG A 23 7.50 -23.07 -0.31
C ARG A 23 7.54 -23.59 -1.75
N SER A 24 6.91 -22.89 -2.68
CA SER A 24 7.02 -23.23 -4.10
C SER A 24 8.43 -22.96 -4.61
N ILE A 25 9.02 -21.84 -4.23
CA ILE A 25 10.39 -21.46 -4.60
C ILE A 25 11.42 -22.48 -4.06
N GLU A 26 11.27 -22.90 -2.80
CA GLU A 26 12.10 -23.96 -2.21
C GLU A 26 12.10 -25.22 -3.07
N ARG A 27 10.93 -25.68 -3.53
CA ARG A 27 10.81 -26.87 -4.39
C ARG A 27 11.37 -26.67 -5.78
N ILE A 28 11.14 -25.51 -6.39
CA ILE A 28 11.58 -25.20 -7.76
C ILE A 28 13.09 -25.03 -7.85
N VAL A 29 13.68 -24.29 -6.91
CA VAL A 29 15.12 -23.93 -6.94
C VAL A 29 15.98 -24.97 -6.23
N GLY A 30 15.40 -25.81 -5.38
CA GLY A 30 16.12 -26.79 -4.57
C GLY A 30 17.00 -26.11 -3.50
N CYS A 31 16.43 -25.19 -2.74
CA CYS A 31 17.11 -24.50 -1.64
C CYS A 31 16.20 -24.45 -0.41
N SER A 32 16.77 -24.23 0.78
CA SER A 32 15.99 -24.11 2.01
C SER A 32 15.08 -22.87 2.00
N ILE A 33 13.88 -22.98 2.56
CA ILE A 33 12.95 -21.87 2.77
C ILE A 33 13.61 -20.71 3.55
N ASN A 34 14.47 -21.02 4.53
CA ASN A 34 15.22 -20.02 5.29
C ASN A 34 16.18 -19.22 4.39
N THR A 35 16.68 -19.84 3.33
CA THR A 35 17.54 -19.17 2.34
C THR A 35 16.71 -18.21 1.49
N VAL A 36 15.48 -18.59 1.12
CA VAL A 36 14.52 -17.73 0.40
C VAL A 36 14.14 -16.55 1.27
N ASP A 37 13.76 -16.78 2.53
CA ASP A 37 13.41 -15.73 3.50
C ASP A 37 14.55 -14.73 3.72
N LYS A 38 15.76 -15.25 3.97
CA LYS A 38 16.94 -14.38 4.13
C LYS A 38 17.17 -13.52 2.88
N LEU A 39 17.12 -14.13 1.70
CA LEU A 39 17.36 -13.37 0.45
C LEU A 39 16.27 -12.34 0.20
N LEU A 40 15.01 -12.60 0.55
CA LEU A 40 13.91 -11.64 0.48
C LEU A 40 14.19 -10.43 1.37
N ARG A 41 14.61 -10.64 2.61
CA ARG A 41 14.94 -9.55 3.54
C ARG A 41 16.14 -8.74 3.05
N ASP A 42 17.25 -9.41 2.70
CA ASP A 42 18.45 -8.76 2.19
C ASP A 42 18.13 -7.89 0.93
N ALA A 43 17.28 -8.40 0.03
CA ALA A 43 16.85 -7.67 -1.16
C ALA A 43 15.90 -6.52 -0.82
N GLY A 44 15.02 -6.69 0.18
CA GLY A 44 14.12 -5.65 0.67
C GLY A 44 14.87 -4.46 1.25
N GLU A 45 15.90 -4.70 2.08
CA GLU A 45 16.75 -3.65 2.64
C GLU A 45 17.46 -2.85 1.54
N VAL A 46 18.02 -3.53 0.54
CA VAL A 46 18.69 -2.88 -0.60
C VAL A 46 17.69 -2.10 -1.45
N ALA A 47 16.50 -2.66 -1.70
CA ALA A 47 15.45 -1.98 -2.47
C ALA A 47 14.94 -0.73 -1.75
N LEU A 48 14.77 -0.79 -0.43
CA LEU A 48 14.38 0.35 0.40
C LEU A 48 15.41 1.48 0.30
N ALA A 49 16.69 1.17 0.51
CA ALA A 49 17.77 2.15 0.42
C ALA A 49 17.87 2.77 -0.99
N TYR A 50 17.77 1.93 -2.03
CA TYR A 50 17.78 2.39 -3.42
C TYR A 50 16.60 3.30 -3.74
N HIS A 51 15.39 2.93 -3.32
CA HIS A 51 14.19 3.75 -3.49
C HIS A 51 14.34 5.09 -2.78
N ASP A 52 14.83 5.09 -1.54
CA ASP A 52 15.01 6.33 -0.76
C ASP A 52 16.04 7.28 -1.41
N GLU A 53 17.10 6.75 -1.99
CA GLU A 53 18.12 7.52 -2.71
C GLU A 53 17.63 8.03 -4.06
N GLN A 54 16.98 7.17 -4.86
CA GLN A 54 16.67 7.47 -6.26
C GLN A 54 15.35 8.21 -6.45
N VAL A 55 14.36 8.00 -5.57
CA VAL A 55 13.04 8.63 -5.70
C VAL A 55 13.02 9.94 -4.91
N ARG A 56 13.73 10.94 -5.44
CA ARG A 56 13.83 12.31 -4.90
C ARG A 56 13.70 13.33 -6.03
N GLY A 57 13.18 14.51 -5.71
CA GLY A 57 13.01 15.57 -6.70
C GLY A 57 12.07 15.18 -7.86
N VAL A 58 11.05 14.37 -7.56
CA VAL A 58 10.12 13.83 -8.54
C VAL A 58 9.24 14.94 -9.09
N LYS A 59 9.28 15.14 -10.40
CA LYS A 59 8.34 16.01 -11.11
C LYS A 59 7.08 15.20 -11.41
N ALA A 60 6.02 15.47 -10.69
CA ALA A 60 4.72 14.82 -10.85
C ALA A 60 3.64 15.85 -11.20
N ILE A 61 2.61 15.43 -11.91
CA ILE A 61 1.43 16.23 -12.17
C ILE A 61 0.32 15.83 -11.22
N ARG A 62 0.10 14.52 -11.06
CA ARG A 62 -0.99 13.95 -10.25
C ARG A 62 -0.49 12.81 -9.40
N VAL A 63 -0.83 12.86 -8.13
CA VAL A 63 -0.52 11.82 -7.15
C VAL A 63 -1.81 11.26 -6.59
N GLN A 64 -1.86 9.94 -6.43
CA GLN A 64 -2.98 9.23 -5.81
C GLN A 64 -2.47 8.47 -4.60
N CYS A 65 -3.19 8.59 -3.47
CA CYS A 65 -2.89 7.82 -2.26
C CYS A 65 -4.03 6.86 -1.93
N ASP A 66 -3.65 5.71 -1.40
CA ASP A 66 -4.57 4.67 -0.93
C ASP A 66 -3.85 3.74 0.06
N GLU A 67 -4.59 2.95 0.85
CA GLU A 67 -4.01 1.99 1.79
C GLU A 67 -4.38 0.55 1.47
N ILE A 68 -3.42 -0.35 1.71
CA ILE A 68 -3.60 -1.79 1.61
C ILE A 68 -3.69 -2.38 3.02
N TRP A 69 -4.83 -2.97 3.36
CA TRP A 69 -4.95 -3.73 4.58
C TRP A 69 -4.29 -5.11 4.47
N SER A 70 -3.56 -5.49 5.50
CA SER A 70 -3.02 -6.82 5.74
C SER A 70 -3.02 -7.14 7.23
N PHE A 71 -2.45 -8.27 7.64
CA PHE A 71 -2.25 -8.59 9.06
C PHE A 71 -1.00 -9.44 9.29
N VAL A 72 -0.43 -9.31 10.47
CA VAL A 72 0.69 -10.13 10.95
C VAL A 72 0.12 -11.21 11.89
N ALA A 73 0.40 -12.47 11.61
CA ALA A 73 0.00 -13.66 12.36
C ALA A 73 -1.52 -13.87 12.50
N VAL A 74 -2.28 -12.84 12.93
CA VAL A 74 -3.73 -12.89 13.16
C VAL A 74 -4.36 -11.53 12.88
N LYS A 75 -5.64 -11.51 12.45
CA LYS A 75 -6.41 -10.26 12.34
C LYS A 75 -6.61 -9.64 13.72
N GLN A 76 -6.63 -8.31 13.79
CA GLN A 76 -6.76 -7.57 15.05
C GLN A 76 -7.93 -8.07 15.92
N LYS A 77 -9.08 -8.31 15.32
CA LYS A 77 -10.28 -8.83 16.03
C LYS A 77 -10.07 -10.17 16.74
N ASN A 78 -9.10 -10.97 16.28
CA ASN A 78 -8.82 -12.30 16.83
C ASN A 78 -7.58 -12.30 17.74
N ARG A 79 -6.93 -11.16 17.95
CA ARG A 79 -5.65 -11.05 18.69
C ARG A 79 -5.76 -11.59 20.11
N VAL A 80 -6.84 -11.26 20.83
CA VAL A 80 -7.03 -11.65 22.23
C VAL A 80 -7.26 -13.15 22.39
N THR A 81 -7.92 -13.79 21.42
CA THR A 81 -8.35 -15.19 21.52
C THR A 81 -7.40 -16.17 20.86
N SER A 82 -6.46 -15.68 20.05
CA SER A 82 -5.59 -16.54 19.25
C SER A 82 -4.27 -16.86 19.96
N LYS A 83 -3.95 -18.15 20.04
CA LYS A 83 -2.64 -18.65 20.50
C LYS A 83 -1.48 -18.26 19.55
N ARG A 84 -1.78 -17.74 18.36
CA ARG A 84 -0.77 -17.27 17.39
C ARG A 84 -0.38 -15.80 17.59
N ALA A 85 -1.09 -15.08 18.45
CA ALA A 85 -0.82 -13.66 18.77
C ALA A 85 0.26 -13.51 19.85
N THR A 86 1.35 -14.30 19.76
CA THR A 86 2.47 -14.24 20.71
C THR A 86 3.43 -13.09 20.42
N ASP A 87 3.43 -12.59 19.19
CA ASP A 87 4.26 -11.47 18.76
C ASP A 87 3.57 -10.15 19.09
N PRO A 88 4.28 -9.16 19.71
CA PRO A 88 3.72 -7.82 19.94
C PRO A 88 3.22 -7.13 18.69
N THR A 89 3.79 -7.45 17.52
CA THR A 89 3.41 -6.89 16.21
C THR A 89 2.22 -7.61 15.57
N ALA A 90 1.71 -8.69 16.18
CA ALA A 90 0.54 -9.41 15.66
C ALA A 90 -0.70 -8.51 15.62
N GLY A 91 -1.45 -8.56 14.54
CA GLY A 91 -2.64 -7.75 14.33
C GLY A 91 -2.71 -7.16 12.93
N ASP A 92 -3.61 -6.21 12.74
CA ASP A 92 -3.79 -5.54 11.46
C ASP A 92 -2.57 -4.64 11.15
N CYS A 93 -2.21 -4.62 9.88
CA CYS A 93 -1.11 -3.86 9.34
C CYS A 93 -1.54 -3.21 8.02
N TRP A 94 -1.21 -1.95 7.83
CA TRP A 94 -1.59 -1.19 6.65
C TRP A 94 -0.35 -0.75 5.89
N THR A 95 -0.39 -0.90 4.57
CA THR A 95 0.61 -0.32 3.67
C THR A 95 -0.01 0.89 3.00
N TRP A 96 0.50 2.05 3.34
CA TRP A 96 0.14 3.32 2.74
C TRP A 96 0.95 3.52 1.47
N THR A 97 0.35 4.03 0.42
CA THR A 97 1.01 4.22 -0.87
C THR A 97 0.68 5.58 -1.48
N ALA A 98 1.67 6.21 -2.10
CA ALA A 98 1.50 7.40 -2.92
C ALA A 98 2.12 7.15 -4.30
N ILE A 99 1.29 7.17 -5.34
CA ILE A 99 1.69 6.81 -6.70
C ILE A 99 1.50 8.00 -7.67
N GLU A 100 2.48 8.23 -8.54
CA GLU A 100 2.32 9.17 -9.65
C GLU A 100 1.41 8.56 -10.72
N ALA A 101 0.36 9.30 -11.10
CA ALA A 101 -0.74 8.75 -11.90
C ALA A 101 -0.36 8.45 -13.37
N GLN A 102 0.64 9.09 -13.94
CA GLN A 102 1.04 8.89 -15.35
C GLN A 102 2.09 7.78 -15.47
N SER A 103 3.20 7.92 -14.77
CA SER A 103 4.32 6.97 -14.82
C SER A 103 4.06 5.69 -14.04
N LYS A 104 3.11 5.71 -13.09
CA LYS A 104 2.85 4.66 -12.10
C LYS A 104 4.00 4.46 -11.10
N LEU A 105 4.87 5.45 -10.98
CA LEU A 105 5.95 5.43 -10.00
C LEU A 105 5.35 5.47 -8.58
N LEU A 106 5.72 4.50 -7.76
CA LEU A 106 5.50 4.55 -6.32
C LEU A 106 6.47 5.57 -5.73
N ILE A 107 5.96 6.78 -5.38
CA ILE A 107 6.81 7.86 -4.89
C ILE A 107 7.15 7.65 -3.41
N SER A 108 6.14 7.30 -2.61
CA SER A 108 6.30 7.07 -1.18
C SER A 108 5.44 5.91 -0.73
N TYR A 109 5.89 5.19 0.28
CA TYR A 109 5.13 4.15 0.96
C TYR A 109 5.54 4.03 2.41
N LEU A 110 4.62 3.59 3.25
CA LEU A 110 4.83 3.39 4.68
C LEU A 110 4.03 2.20 5.16
N ILE A 111 4.57 1.44 6.11
CA ILE A 111 3.90 0.27 6.69
C ILE A 111 3.66 0.51 8.17
N GLY A 112 2.40 0.37 8.62
CA GLY A 112 2.07 0.55 10.03
C GLY A 112 0.58 0.58 10.34
N SER A 113 0.18 1.39 11.31
CA SER A 113 -1.21 1.57 11.71
C SER A 113 -1.99 2.43 10.71
N ARG A 114 -3.33 2.41 10.81
CA ARG A 114 -4.21 3.29 10.03
C ARG A 114 -4.73 4.42 10.90
N ASP A 115 -3.86 5.35 11.22
CA ASP A 115 -4.14 6.49 12.08
C ASP A 115 -3.57 7.80 11.53
N ALA A 116 -3.76 8.89 12.26
CA ALA A 116 -3.33 10.22 11.86
C ALA A 116 -1.80 10.38 11.83
N GLU A 117 -1.08 9.69 12.72
CA GLU A 117 0.38 9.74 12.77
C GLU A 117 1.00 9.17 11.50
N TYR A 118 0.55 7.97 11.06
CA TYR A 118 1.03 7.36 9.83
C TYR A 118 0.60 8.14 8.58
N ALA A 119 -0.59 8.76 8.58
CA ALA A 119 -1.00 9.65 7.50
C ALA A 119 -0.06 10.85 7.39
N LEU A 120 0.30 11.49 8.51
CA LEU A 120 1.24 12.61 8.52
C LEU A 120 2.63 12.19 8.05
N MET A 121 3.16 11.08 8.56
CA MET A 121 4.47 10.55 8.14
C MET A 121 4.52 10.29 6.62
N LEU A 122 3.45 9.73 6.03
CA LEU A 122 3.37 9.54 4.58
C LEU A 122 3.38 10.86 3.83
N MET A 123 2.60 11.86 4.29
CA MET A 123 2.51 13.17 3.62
C MET A 123 3.80 13.96 3.73
N ASP A 124 4.50 13.90 4.84
CA ASP A 124 5.82 14.53 5.04
C ASP A 124 6.87 13.90 4.12
N ASP A 125 6.95 12.58 4.06
CA ASP A 125 7.86 11.89 3.14
C ASP A 125 7.53 12.19 1.68
N LEU A 126 6.24 12.18 1.31
CA LEU A 126 5.79 12.52 -0.03
C LEU A 126 6.18 13.96 -0.40
N ARG A 127 5.96 14.93 0.50
CA ARG A 127 6.34 16.33 0.30
C ARG A 127 7.84 16.47 0.07
N GLY A 128 8.65 15.76 0.85
CA GLY A 128 10.11 15.77 0.72
C GLY A 128 10.65 15.14 -0.58
N ARG A 129 9.84 14.32 -1.25
CA ARG A 129 10.22 13.66 -2.52
C ARG A 129 9.80 14.44 -3.77
N LEU A 130 8.79 15.31 -3.67
CA LEU A 130 8.26 16.07 -4.79
C LEU A 130 9.09 17.31 -5.10
N ALA A 131 9.26 17.61 -6.40
CA ALA A 131 9.98 18.80 -6.88
C ALA A 131 9.04 19.98 -7.20
N ASN A 132 7.74 19.75 -7.31
CA ASN A 132 6.76 20.75 -7.74
C ASN A 132 5.41 20.52 -7.07
N ARG A 133 4.55 21.56 -7.12
CA ARG A 133 3.15 21.46 -6.75
C ARG A 133 2.44 20.40 -7.59
N VAL A 134 1.59 19.60 -6.97
CA VAL A 134 0.86 18.50 -7.61
C VAL A 134 -0.63 18.56 -7.32
N GLN A 135 -1.42 17.89 -8.14
CA GLN A 135 -2.79 17.53 -7.77
C GLN A 135 -2.76 16.21 -7.01
N LEU A 136 -3.18 16.24 -5.75
CA LEU A 136 -3.31 15.07 -4.89
C LEU A 136 -4.77 14.59 -4.84
N THR A 137 -4.98 13.28 -4.93
CA THR A 137 -6.26 12.64 -4.65
C THR A 137 -6.07 11.52 -3.64
N THR A 138 -6.87 11.55 -2.57
CA THR A 138 -6.97 10.45 -1.60
C THR A 138 -8.38 9.88 -1.60
N ASP A 139 -8.58 8.75 -0.93
CA ASP A 139 -9.90 8.28 -0.57
C ASP A 139 -10.54 9.16 0.52
N GLY A 140 -11.73 8.77 1.02
CA GLY A 140 -12.47 9.49 2.06
C GLY A 140 -11.90 9.32 3.48
N HIS A 141 -10.69 8.82 3.67
CA HIS A 141 -10.10 8.65 5.01
C HIS A 141 -9.73 9.99 5.62
N LYS A 142 -10.42 10.36 6.72
CA LYS A 142 -10.32 11.71 7.33
C LYS A 142 -8.92 12.06 7.86
N ALA A 143 -8.08 11.07 8.16
CA ALA A 143 -6.71 11.33 8.62
C ALA A 143 -5.88 12.11 7.59
N TYR A 144 -6.19 11.99 6.31
CA TYR A 144 -5.53 12.78 5.26
C TYR A 144 -5.80 14.29 5.33
N LEU A 145 -6.95 14.71 5.86
CA LEU A 145 -7.30 16.15 5.91
C LEU A 145 -6.24 16.95 6.67
N GLN A 146 -5.96 16.52 7.90
CA GLN A 146 -4.94 17.17 8.72
C GLN A 146 -3.53 16.94 8.19
N ALA A 147 -3.21 15.71 7.80
CA ALA A 147 -1.88 15.36 7.32
C ALA A 147 -1.45 16.15 6.06
N VAL A 148 -2.38 16.35 5.11
CA VAL A 148 -2.12 17.14 3.90
C VAL A 148 -1.97 18.62 4.23
N GLU A 149 -2.82 19.17 5.12
CA GLU A 149 -2.74 20.55 5.57
C GLU A 149 -1.39 20.83 6.25
N GLU A 150 -0.94 19.98 7.16
CA GLU A 150 0.32 20.14 7.88
C GLU A 150 1.54 20.02 6.96
N ALA A 151 1.56 19.05 6.04
CA ALA A 151 2.71 18.80 5.18
C ALA A 151 2.81 19.78 4.01
N PHE A 152 1.70 20.19 3.43
CA PHE A 152 1.67 20.97 2.18
C PHE A 152 1.09 22.39 2.35
N GLY A 153 0.22 22.61 3.33
CA GLY A 153 -0.53 23.85 3.46
C GLY A 153 -1.25 24.23 2.17
N ALA A 154 -0.95 25.42 1.64
CA ALA A 154 -1.54 25.90 0.38
C ALA A 154 -0.79 25.42 -0.88
N ASP A 155 0.35 24.72 -0.76
CA ASP A 155 1.18 24.31 -1.91
C ASP A 155 0.75 22.98 -2.50
N ILE A 156 -0.56 22.75 -2.61
CA ILE A 156 -1.16 21.54 -3.18
C ILE A 156 -2.51 21.84 -3.81
N ASP A 157 -2.91 21.05 -4.81
CA ASP A 157 -4.29 21.00 -5.32
C ASP A 157 -4.92 19.70 -4.85
N TYR A 158 -5.65 19.74 -3.73
CA TYR A 158 -6.11 18.54 -3.03
C TYR A 158 -7.61 18.31 -3.15
N SER A 159 -7.95 17.06 -3.46
CA SER A 159 -9.33 16.55 -3.48
C SER A 159 -9.43 15.18 -2.82
N MET A 160 -10.57 14.91 -2.21
CA MET A 160 -10.96 13.58 -1.74
C MET A 160 -11.98 12.95 -2.69
N LEU A 161 -11.82 11.66 -2.97
CA LEU A 161 -12.79 10.84 -3.68
C LEU A 161 -13.47 9.90 -2.69
N ILE A 162 -14.69 10.24 -2.29
CA ILE A 162 -15.48 9.49 -1.31
C ILE A 162 -16.36 8.48 -2.04
N LYS A 163 -16.14 7.20 -1.78
CA LYS A 163 -17.00 6.13 -2.27
C LYS A 163 -18.25 6.03 -1.40
N LEU A 164 -19.40 6.02 -2.04
CA LEU A 164 -20.70 5.83 -1.39
C LEU A 164 -21.08 4.36 -1.52
N TYR A 165 -21.29 3.71 -0.39
CA TYR A 165 -21.72 2.32 -0.35
C TYR A 165 -23.21 2.23 -0.06
N GLY A 166 -23.91 1.36 -0.78
CA GLY A 166 -25.34 1.08 -0.54
C GLY A 166 -25.57 0.43 0.82
N GLU A 167 -26.81 0.45 1.28
CA GLU A 167 -27.20 -0.29 2.48
C GLU A 167 -26.91 -1.78 2.30
N PRO A 168 -26.32 -2.45 3.32
CA PRO A 168 -26.17 -3.89 3.25
C PRO A 168 -27.55 -4.52 3.09
N PRO A 169 -27.72 -5.46 2.16
CA PRO A 169 -29.01 -6.07 1.92
C PRO A 169 -29.59 -6.66 3.21
N SER A 170 -30.89 -6.47 3.49
CA SER A 170 -31.58 -6.78 4.76
C SER A 170 -31.98 -8.24 4.97
N SER A 171 -31.75 -9.17 4.00
CA SER A 171 -32.15 -10.58 4.13
C SER A 171 -31.07 -11.49 4.73
N PRO A 172 -31.43 -12.49 5.57
CA PRO A 172 -30.48 -13.42 6.19
C PRO A 172 -29.79 -14.38 5.22
N GLU A 173 -30.31 -14.52 4.00
CA GLU A 173 -29.89 -15.54 3.02
C GLU A 173 -28.83 -15.08 2.02
N ALA A 174 -28.41 -13.82 2.08
CA ALA A 174 -27.39 -13.33 1.15
C ALA A 174 -25.98 -13.81 1.52
N PRO A 175 -25.10 -14.10 0.56
CA PRO A 175 -23.73 -14.59 0.78
C PRO A 175 -22.81 -13.49 1.31
N ARG A 176 -23.07 -12.97 2.50
CA ARG A 176 -22.65 -11.66 3.00
C ARG A 176 -21.42 -11.62 3.87
N ARG A 177 -20.89 -12.75 4.25
CA ARG A 177 -19.70 -12.74 5.12
C ARG A 177 -18.44 -12.22 4.44
N TYR A 178 -18.42 -12.15 3.11
CA TYR A 178 -17.20 -11.91 2.34
C TYR A 178 -17.31 -10.88 1.21
N SER A 179 -18.52 -10.38 0.90
CA SER A 179 -18.68 -9.34 -0.13
C SER A 179 -18.82 -7.98 0.54
N PRO A 180 -18.01 -6.99 0.16
CA PRO A 180 -18.24 -5.61 0.56
C PRO A 180 -19.58 -5.11 0.01
N SER A 181 -20.19 -4.10 0.64
CA SER A 181 -21.36 -3.41 0.09
C SER A 181 -21.03 -2.86 -1.30
N ASP A 182 -21.99 -2.92 -2.22
CA ASP A 182 -21.80 -2.39 -3.57
C ASP A 182 -21.54 -0.88 -3.53
N CYS A 183 -20.56 -0.41 -4.28
CA CYS A 183 -20.36 1.01 -4.46
C CYS A 183 -21.46 1.56 -5.37
N VAL A 184 -22.36 2.35 -4.80
CA VAL A 184 -23.52 2.94 -5.50
C VAL A 184 -23.22 4.29 -6.12
N GLY A 185 -22.05 4.88 -5.83
CA GLY A 185 -21.63 6.14 -6.39
C GLY A 185 -20.35 6.67 -5.77
N THR A 186 -19.89 7.80 -6.26
CA THR A 186 -18.74 8.53 -5.74
C THR A 186 -19.09 10.00 -5.56
N ARG A 187 -18.50 10.63 -4.55
CA ARG A 187 -18.56 12.07 -4.32
C ARG A 187 -17.13 12.62 -4.27
N THR A 188 -16.90 13.67 -5.05
CA THR A 188 -15.63 14.41 -5.01
C THR A 188 -15.78 15.62 -4.09
N GLU A 189 -14.84 15.78 -3.17
CA GLU A 189 -14.72 16.97 -2.34
C GLU A 189 -13.42 17.70 -2.67
N LYS A 190 -13.53 18.97 -3.09
CA LYS A 190 -12.39 19.87 -3.23
C LYS A 190 -12.03 20.38 -1.83
N ILE A 191 -10.77 20.19 -1.42
CA ILE A 191 -10.29 20.58 -0.09
C ILE A 191 -9.41 21.82 -0.17
N THR A 192 -8.33 21.79 -0.97
CA THR A 192 -7.35 22.87 -1.07
C THR A 192 -6.99 23.13 -2.53
N GLY A 193 -6.62 24.35 -2.84
CA GLY A 193 -6.14 24.76 -4.17
C GLY A 193 -7.21 24.72 -5.27
N ASN A 194 -6.81 24.32 -6.48
CA ASN A 194 -7.70 24.25 -7.63
C ASN A 194 -7.52 22.95 -8.41
N PRO A 195 -7.86 21.77 -7.82
CA PRO A 195 -7.75 20.48 -8.49
C PRO A 195 -8.69 20.40 -9.70
N ASP A 196 -8.22 19.83 -10.82
CA ASP A 196 -9.04 19.56 -11.99
C ASP A 196 -10.01 18.40 -11.69
N PRO A 197 -11.34 18.62 -11.69
CA PRO A 197 -12.32 17.59 -11.37
C PRO A 197 -12.28 16.38 -12.29
N LYS A 198 -11.83 16.54 -13.54
CA LYS A 198 -11.70 15.46 -14.52
C LYS A 198 -10.65 14.44 -14.15
N HIS A 199 -9.73 14.82 -13.27
CA HIS A 199 -8.59 14.01 -12.87
C HIS A 199 -8.61 13.57 -11.41
N VAL A 200 -9.72 13.76 -10.71
CA VAL A 200 -9.91 13.25 -9.35
C VAL A 200 -10.23 11.76 -9.42
N SER A 201 -9.28 10.95 -9.05
CA SER A 201 -9.37 9.49 -9.11
C SER A 201 -8.37 8.84 -8.16
N THR A 202 -8.71 7.67 -7.62
CA THR A 202 -7.80 6.76 -6.87
C THR A 202 -7.51 5.47 -7.63
N SER A 203 -8.01 5.33 -8.86
CA SER A 203 -8.00 4.09 -9.63
C SER A 203 -6.60 3.51 -9.88
N TYR A 204 -5.59 4.35 -10.03
CA TYR A 204 -4.22 3.88 -10.24
C TYR A 204 -3.59 3.36 -8.94
N ALA A 205 -3.83 4.03 -7.82
CA ALA A 205 -3.41 3.55 -6.51
C ALA A 205 -4.12 2.23 -6.17
N GLU A 206 -5.43 2.14 -6.35
CA GLU A 206 -6.20 0.89 -6.18
C GLU A 206 -5.69 -0.25 -7.06
N ARG A 207 -5.37 0.05 -8.33
CA ARG A 207 -4.80 -0.95 -9.24
C ARG A 207 -3.40 -1.41 -8.81
N ALA A 208 -2.56 -0.49 -8.36
CA ALA A 208 -1.24 -0.82 -7.83
C ALA A 208 -1.36 -1.68 -6.56
N ASN A 209 -2.28 -1.32 -5.66
CA ASN A 209 -2.58 -2.06 -4.45
C ASN A 209 -3.08 -3.48 -4.75
N LEU A 210 -3.95 -3.66 -5.75
CA LEU A 210 -4.37 -4.98 -6.23
C LEU A 210 -3.17 -5.78 -6.75
N THR A 211 -2.29 -5.17 -7.54
CA THR A 211 -1.08 -5.83 -8.06
C THR A 211 -0.16 -6.28 -6.93
N MET A 212 0.05 -5.44 -5.90
CA MET A 212 0.84 -5.80 -4.73
C MET A 212 0.22 -7.01 -3.99
N ARG A 213 -1.10 -7.01 -3.75
CA ARG A 213 -1.79 -8.15 -3.13
C ARG A 213 -1.62 -9.46 -3.90
N MET A 214 -1.72 -9.39 -5.22
CA MET A 214 -1.59 -10.58 -6.08
C MET A 214 -0.16 -11.13 -6.12
N ARG A 215 0.85 -10.26 -5.94
CA ARG A 215 2.27 -10.64 -6.05
C ARG A 215 2.97 -10.82 -4.71
N CYS A 216 2.41 -10.31 -3.62
CA CYS A 216 2.95 -10.53 -2.29
C CYS A 216 2.42 -11.85 -1.74
N ALA A 217 3.24 -12.91 -1.76
CA ALA A 217 2.92 -14.19 -1.16
C ALA A 217 2.70 -14.01 0.35
N GLY A 218 1.46 -14.20 0.82
CA GLY A 218 1.08 -14.05 2.22
C GLY A 218 0.12 -12.90 2.50
N SER A 219 -0.20 -12.05 1.52
CA SER A 219 -1.31 -11.12 1.69
C SER A 219 -2.62 -11.90 1.80
N PRO A 220 -3.47 -11.62 2.81
CA PRO A 220 -4.79 -12.22 2.88
C PRO A 220 -5.63 -11.76 1.68
N GLY A 221 -6.17 -12.72 0.93
CA GLY A 221 -7.16 -12.48 -0.10
C GLY A 221 -8.50 -12.08 0.48
#